data_e7dc2f1159991bc21cdf430dbc7e3aa5
#
_entry.id   e7dc2f1159991bc21cdf430dbc7e3aa5
#
_cell.length_a   1.000
_cell.length_b   1.000
_cell.length_c   1.000
_cell.angle_alpha   90.00
_cell.angle_beta   90.00
_cell.angle_gamma   90.00
#
_symmetry.space_group_name_H-M   'P 1'
#
loop_
_entity.id
_entity.type
_entity.pdbx_description
1 polymer ?
#
loop_
_entity_poly.entity_id
_entity_poly.type
_entity_poly.pdbx_seq_one_letter_code
_entity_poly.pdbx_strand_id
1 'polypeptide(L)'
;NPIELFKKWFAKAEKTEINDPNAVAVATSNKDNQPNVRMVLLKGLSDKGFVFYTNFNSKKGSELKENLKASMCFHWKSLRRQVRVIGSVEEVTKKEADDYYNSRPYKNRIGAWASSQSQSLDKRNTFLEKIKEFEKKYPDVSNVPRPPHWSGWRVLPEEIEFWVDGEGRIHERLNYKNKNGKWEKELLYP
;
A
#
# COMPACT_ATOMS: atom_id res chain seq x y z
N ASN A 1 -13.23 14.27 10.69
CA ASN A 1 -12.41 13.91 9.53
C ASN A 1 -11.83 12.51 9.73
N PRO A 2 -12.14 11.52 8.85
CA PRO A 2 -11.67 10.14 9.01
C PRO A 2 -10.15 9.99 8.86
N ILE A 3 -9.49 10.85 8.08
CA ILE A 3 -8.02 10.82 7.96
C ILE A 3 -7.37 11.16 9.31
N GLU A 4 -7.90 12.13 10.05
CA GLU A 4 -7.39 12.47 11.38
C GLU A 4 -7.66 11.35 12.40
N LEU A 5 -8.79 10.65 12.30
CA LEU A 5 -9.07 9.48 13.14
C LEU A 5 -8.10 8.34 12.81
N PHE A 6 -7.83 8.10 11.53
CA PHE A 6 -6.83 7.12 11.10
C PHE A 6 -5.44 7.46 11.66
N LYS A 7 -4.98 8.70 11.53
CA LYS A 7 -3.67 9.14 12.07
C LYS A 7 -3.57 8.84 13.59
N LYS A 8 -4.64 9.13 14.35
CA LYS A 8 -4.68 8.84 15.79
C LYS A 8 -4.60 7.34 16.10
N TRP A 9 -5.28 6.50 15.33
CA TRP A 9 -5.23 5.05 15.52
C TRP A 9 -3.89 4.48 15.09
N PHE A 10 -3.36 4.95 13.96
CA PHE A 10 -2.07 4.54 13.45
C PHE A 10 -0.93 4.88 14.42
N ALA A 11 -0.91 6.08 14.99
CA ALA A 11 0.07 6.46 16.01
C ALA A 11 0.02 5.57 17.28
N LYS A 12 -1.15 5.00 17.60
CA LYS A 12 -1.25 3.98 18.66
C LYS A 12 -0.67 2.63 18.19
N ALA A 13 -1.00 2.23 16.97
CA ALA A 13 -0.48 1.00 16.39
C ALA A 13 1.05 1.00 16.29
N GLU A 14 1.66 2.13 15.92
CA GLU A 14 3.13 2.28 15.89
C GLU A 14 3.81 2.02 17.25
N LYS A 15 3.07 2.20 18.34
CA LYS A 15 3.58 1.96 19.72
C LYS A 15 3.28 0.56 20.25
N THR A 16 2.33 -0.15 19.67
CA THR A 16 1.81 -1.39 20.26
C THR A 16 1.97 -2.62 19.36
N GLU A 17 1.99 -2.45 18.04
CA GLU A 17 2.23 -3.55 17.13
C GLU A 17 3.70 -3.97 17.18
N ILE A 18 3.93 -5.29 17.26
CA ILE A 18 5.29 -5.86 17.35
C ILE A 18 6.06 -5.62 16.05
N ASN A 19 5.39 -5.75 14.90
CA ASN A 19 5.98 -5.62 13.58
C ASN A 19 5.06 -4.85 12.63
N ASP A 20 5.65 -4.06 11.75
CA ASP A 20 5.02 -3.45 10.58
C ASP A 20 3.60 -2.88 10.83
N PRO A 21 3.42 -1.92 11.75
CA PRO A 21 2.11 -1.29 11.98
C PRO A 21 1.52 -0.67 10.72
N ASN A 22 2.36 -0.37 9.74
CA ASN A 22 2.00 0.16 8.42
C ASN A 22 1.74 -0.93 7.37
N ALA A 23 1.78 -2.22 7.73
CA ALA A 23 1.38 -3.28 6.82
C ALA A 23 -0.13 -3.21 6.54
N VAL A 24 -0.48 -3.37 5.27
CA VAL A 24 -1.87 -3.28 4.82
C VAL A 24 -2.14 -4.30 3.71
N ALA A 25 -3.25 -5.02 3.83
CA ALA A 25 -3.76 -5.83 2.74
C ALA A 25 -4.37 -4.92 1.67
N VAL A 26 -3.88 -5.02 0.43
CA VAL A 26 -4.44 -4.29 -0.73
C VAL A 26 -5.11 -5.28 -1.66
N ALA A 27 -6.41 -5.10 -1.85
CA ALA A 27 -7.21 -5.82 -2.83
C ALA A 27 -7.30 -5.00 -4.12
N THR A 28 -7.11 -5.69 -5.23
CA THR A 28 -7.24 -5.19 -6.60
C THR A 28 -8.04 -6.19 -7.43
N SER A 29 -8.58 -5.80 -8.55
CA SER A 29 -9.20 -6.73 -9.49
C SER A 29 -8.75 -6.45 -10.92
N ASN A 30 -8.73 -7.48 -11.75
CA ASN A 30 -8.48 -7.33 -13.18
C ASN A 30 -9.77 -6.92 -13.92
N LYS A 31 -9.67 -6.80 -15.26
CA LYS A 31 -10.81 -6.47 -16.13
C LYS A 31 -11.96 -7.50 -16.08
N ASP A 32 -11.66 -8.75 -15.70
CA ASP A 32 -12.66 -9.81 -15.58
C ASP A 32 -13.28 -9.87 -14.16
N ASN A 33 -13.04 -8.83 -13.35
CA ASN A 33 -13.50 -8.70 -11.96
C ASN A 33 -12.97 -9.79 -11.00
N GLN A 34 -11.88 -10.50 -11.39
CA GLN A 34 -11.24 -11.45 -10.48
C GLN A 34 -10.48 -10.69 -9.39
N PRO A 35 -10.91 -10.77 -8.13
CA PRO A 35 -10.22 -10.10 -7.02
C PRO A 35 -8.90 -10.79 -6.70
N ASN A 36 -7.96 -10.00 -6.23
CA ASN A 36 -6.65 -10.45 -5.77
C ASN A 36 -6.21 -9.62 -4.57
N VAL A 37 -5.46 -10.21 -3.63
CA VAL A 37 -5.03 -9.54 -2.41
C VAL A 37 -3.58 -9.86 -2.07
N ARG A 38 -2.85 -8.90 -1.52
CA ARG A 38 -1.48 -9.05 -1.01
C ARG A 38 -1.19 -7.98 0.04
N MET A 39 -0.17 -8.25 0.85
CA MET A 39 0.33 -7.24 1.78
C MET A 39 1.26 -6.26 1.06
N VAL A 40 1.13 -4.98 1.40
CA VAL A 40 2.07 -3.90 1.08
C VAL A 40 2.30 -3.06 2.33
N LEU A 41 3.19 -2.08 2.25
CA LEU A 41 3.43 -1.15 3.35
C LEU A 41 2.89 0.24 2.98
N LEU A 42 2.09 0.83 3.86
CA LEU A 42 1.75 2.25 3.77
C LEU A 42 3.03 3.07 3.91
N LYS A 43 3.30 3.95 2.95
CA LYS A 43 4.52 4.78 2.90
C LYS A 43 4.24 6.27 2.79
N GLY A 44 3.00 6.65 2.58
CA GLY A 44 2.57 8.04 2.60
C GLY A 44 1.10 8.14 3.01
N LEU A 45 0.80 9.15 3.79
CA LEU A 45 -0.54 9.50 4.20
C LEU A 45 -0.68 11.03 4.18
N SER A 46 -1.68 11.50 3.49
CA SER A 46 -2.05 12.91 3.44
C SER A 46 -3.56 13.05 3.39
N ASP A 47 -4.08 14.26 3.37
CA ASP A 47 -5.52 14.50 3.18
C ASP A 47 -6.03 14.03 1.82
N LYS A 48 -5.09 13.81 0.85
CA LYS A 48 -5.42 13.24 -0.46
C LYS A 48 -5.62 11.72 -0.41
N GLY A 49 -4.98 11.00 0.53
CA GLY A 49 -5.14 9.55 0.65
C GLY A 49 -3.89 8.79 1.07
N PHE A 50 -3.88 7.50 0.75
CA PHE A 50 -2.96 6.48 1.25
C PHE A 50 -2.03 6.02 0.14
N VAL A 51 -0.71 6.13 0.34
CA VAL A 51 0.29 5.82 -0.69
C VAL A 51 1.07 4.55 -0.35
N PHE A 52 1.21 3.69 -1.35
CA PHE A 52 2.15 2.56 -1.34
C PHE A 52 2.94 2.51 -2.64
N TYR A 53 4.13 1.92 -2.60
CA TYR A 53 5.02 1.83 -3.76
C TYR A 53 5.19 0.39 -4.21
N THR A 54 5.28 0.18 -5.53
CA THR A 54 5.36 -1.16 -6.11
C THR A 54 5.99 -1.15 -7.51
N ASN A 55 6.26 -2.34 -8.03
CA ASN A 55 6.57 -2.55 -9.42
C ASN A 55 5.26 -2.52 -10.25
N PHE A 56 5.17 -1.62 -11.21
CA PHE A 56 4.00 -1.41 -12.07
C PHE A 56 3.76 -2.55 -13.07
N ASN A 57 4.78 -3.37 -13.32
CA ASN A 57 4.65 -4.58 -14.14
C ASN A 57 4.28 -5.83 -13.31
N SER A 58 4.10 -5.67 -11.99
CA SER A 58 3.57 -6.74 -11.15
C SER A 58 2.09 -6.97 -11.39
N LYS A 59 1.56 -8.12 -10.95
CA LYS A 59 0.13 -8.45 -11.10
C LYS A 59 -0.77 -7.34 -10.57
N LYS A 60 -0.52 -6.80 -9.36
CA LYS A 60 -1.27 -5.68 -8.82
C LYS A 60 -1.11 -4.38 -9.63
N GLY A 61 0.10 -4.14 -10.17
CA GLY A 61 0.37 -2.97 -10.99
C GLY A 61 -0.43 -2.99 -12.30
N SER A 62 -0.52 -4.15 -12.96
CA SER A 62 -1.35 -4.34 -14.15
C SER A 62 -2.83 -4.20 -13.84
N GLU A 63 -3.31 -4.85 -12.78
CA GLU A 63 -4.70 -4.76 -12.33
C GLU A 63 -5.11 -3.31 -12.03
N LEU A 64 -4.26 -2.52 -11.38
CA LEU A 64 -4.55 -1.12 -11.07
C LEU A 64 -4.53 -0.20 -12.30
N LYS A 65 -3.77 -0.55 -13.34
CA LYS A 65 -3.84 0.16 -14.63
C LYS A 65 -5.12 -0.14 -15.39
N GLU A 66 -5.63 -1.36 -15.28
CA GLU A 66 -6.86 -1.79 -15.94
C GLU A 66 -8.12 -1.32 -15.19
N ASN A 67 -8.06 -1.32 -13.86
CA ASN A 67 -9.16 -0.97 -12.98
C ASN A 67 -8.63 -0.07 -11.87
N LEU A 68 -8.87 1.22 -11.99
CA LEU A 68 -8.39 2.27 -11.09
C LEU A 68 -9.14 2.26 -9.73
N LYS A 69 -9.35 1.08 -9.13
CA LYS A 69 -10.01 0.91 -7.84
C LYS A 69 -9.21 -0.03 -6.94
N ALA A 70 -9.19 0.27 -5.66
CA ALA A 70 -8.58 -0.59 -4.66
C ALA A 70 -9.34 -0.55 -3.33
N SER A 71 -9.18 -1.62 -2.56
CA SER A 71 -9.54 -1.64 -1.15
C SER A 71 -8.29 -1.94 -0.31
N MET A 72 -8.20 -1.28 0.83
CA MET A 72 -7.14 -1.49 1.82
C MET A 72 -7.74 -1.97 3.12
N CYS A 73 -7.04 -2.88 3.82
CA CYS A 73 -7.44 -3.34 5.14
C CYS A 73 -6.23 -3.36 6.07
N PHE A 74 -6.23 -2.49 7.06
CA PHE A 74 -5.31 -2.50 8.19
C PHE A 74 -5.91 -3.34 9.30
N HIS A 75 -5.13 -4.22 9.92
CA HIS A 75 -5.56 -4.99 11.07
C HIS A 75 -4.50 -4.96 12.17
N TRP A 76 -4.74 -4.18 13.21
CA TRP A 76 -3.88 -4.04 14.38
C TRP A 76 -4.37 -4.95 15.50
N LYS A 77 -3.73 -6.10 15.60
CA LYS A 77 -4.14 -7.17 16.54
C LYS A 77 -3.99 -6.77 17.99
N SER A 78 -2.91 -6.06 18.34
CA SER A 78 -2.67 -5.56 19.68
C SER A 78 -3.76 -4.60 20.16
N LEU A 79 -4.35 -3.85 19.25
CA LEU A 79 -5.42 -2.90 19.52
C LEU A 79 -6.81 -3.49 19.31
N ARG A 80 -6.92 -4.70 18.76
CA ARG A 80 -8.20 -5.32 18.35
C ARG A 80 -9.01 -4.38 17.44
N ARG A 81 -8.32 -3.74 16.46
CA ARG A 81 -8.87 -2.75 15.55
C ARG A 81 -8.58 -3.06 14.11
N GLN A 82 -9.53 -2.72 13.26
CA GLN A 82 -9.38 -2.78 11.81
C GLN A 82 -9.80 -1.45 11.19
N VAL A 83 -9.11 -1.05 10.12
CA VAL A 83 -9.53 0.07 9.27
C VAL A 83 -9.59 -0.42 7.83
N ARG A 84 -10.72 -0.22 7.18
CA ARG A 84 -10.91 -0.49 5.76
C ARG A 84 -11.01 0.83 5.01
N VAL A 85 -10.35 0.90 3.87
CA VAL A 85 -10.39 2.06 2.96
C VAL A 85 -10.77 1.56 1.58
N ILE A 86 -11.79 2.15 0.98
CA ILE A 86 -12.23 1.85 -0.38
C ILE A 86 -12.14 3.14 -1.20
N GLY A 87 -11.63 3.07 -2.41
CA GLY A 87 -11.59 4.23 -3.28
C GLY A 87 -10.97 3.98 -4.63
N SER A 88 -10.96 5.04 -5.42
CA SER A 88 -10.22 5.10 -6.67
C SER A 88 -8.72 5.25 -6.43
N VAL A 89 -7.90 5.00 -7.46
CA VAL A 89 -6.45 5.13 -7.35
C VAL A 89 -5.91 6.06 -8.43
N GLU A 90 -4.85 6.76 -8.07
CA GLU A 90 -4.03 7.55 -9.01
C GLU A 90 -2.54 7.21 -8.84
N GLU A 91 -1.75 7.42 -9.88
CA GLU A 91 -0.31 7.35 -9.75
C GLU A 91 0.20 8.56 -8.95
N VAL A 92 1.19 8.33 -8.08
CA VAL A 92 1.89 9.44 -7.43
C VAL A 92 2.71 10.22 -8.46
N THR A 93 3.02 11.47 -8.18
CA THR A 93 3.86 12.27 -9.07
C THR A 93 5.26 11.66 -9.22
N LYS A 94 5.93 11.96 -10.35
CA LYS A 94 7.31 11.54 -10.57
C LYS A 94 8.22 11.97 -9.41
N LYS A 95 8.04 13.20 -8.93
CA LYS A 95 8.82 13.74 -7.81
C LYS A 95 8.62 12.92 -6.52
N GLU A 96 7.36 12.62 -6.15
CA GLU A 96 7.07 11.77 -4.98
C GLU A 96 7.70 10.38 -5.10
N ALA A 97 7.64 9.78 -6.31
CA ALA A 97 8.24 8.49 -6.58
C ALA A 97 9.77 8.53 -6.47
N ASP A 98 10.41 9.56 -7.03
CA ASP A 98 11.86 9.74 -6.99
C ASP A 98 12.34 10.02 -5.56
N ASP A 99 11.67 10.91 -4.82
CA ASP A 99 12.01 11.24 -3.42
C ASP A 99 11.95 10.00 -2.54
N TYR A 100 10.87 9.23 -2.62
CA TYR A 100 10.75 8.01 -1.83
C TYR A 100 11.73 6.91 -2.28
N TYR A 101 11.93 6.72 -3.59
CA TYR A 101 12.90 5.75 -4.10
C TYR A 101 14.31 6.03 -3.58
N ASN A 102 14.74 7.29 -3.60
CA ASN A 102 16.06 7.71 -3.15
C ASN A 102 16.25 7.58 -1.63
N SER A 103 15.20 7.64 -0.85
CA SER A 103 15.24 7.40 0.61
C SER A 103 15.44 5.93 1.00
N ARG A 104 15.29 5.00 0.04
CA ARG A 104 15.38 3.56 0.30
C ARG A 104 16.85 3.10 0.42
N PRO A 105 17.12 2.09 1.27
CA PRO A 105 18.44 1.46 1.32
C PRO A 105 18.89 0.98 -0.06
N TYR A 106 20.19 1.04 -0.32
CA TYR A 106 20.82 0.65 -1.59
C TYR A 106 20.34 -0.72 -2.09
N LYS A 107 20.38 -1.75 -1.23
CA LYS A 107 19.93 -3.11 -1.58
C LYS A 107 18.49 -3.15 -2.07
N ASN A 108 17.61 -2.33 -1.49
CA ASN A 108 16.21 -2.27 -1.90
C ASN A 108 16.04 -1.56 -3.24
N ARG A 109 16.91 -0.60 -3.55
CA ARG A 109 16.95 0.09 -4.86
C ARG A 109 17.46 -0.85 -5.96
N ILE A 110 18.52 -1.59 -5.70
CA ILE A 110 19.03 -2.64 -6.61
C ILE A 110 17.97 -3.75 -6.81
N GLY A 111 17.34 -4.22 -5.74
CA GLY A 111 16.27 -5.22 -5.83
C GLY A 111 15.10 -4.78 -6.71
N ALA A 112 14.78 -3.47 -6.75
CA ALA A 112 13.75 -2.95 -7.63
C ALA A 112 14.11 -3.04 -9.12
N TRP A 113 15.40 -2.95 -9.48
CA TRP A 113 15.92 -3.18 -10.83
C TRP A 113 15.93 -4.67 -11.19
N ALA A 114 16.42 -5.50 -10.28
CA ALA A 114 16.61 -6.93 -10.54
C ALA A 114 15.29 -7.71 -10.61
N SER A 115 14.23 -7.23 -9.95
CA SER A 115 12.98 -7.98 -9.78
C SER A 115 12.00 -7.79 -10.94
N SER A 116 11.71 -8.88 -11.65
CA SER A 116 10.53 -8.98 -12.53
C SER A 116 9.32 -9.44 -11.68
N GLN A 117 8.86 -8.58 -10.75
CA GLN A 117 7.86 -8.94 -9.73
C GLN A 117 6.61 -9.59 -10.33
N SER A 118 6.18 -10.70 -9.73
CA SER A 118 5.02 -11.52 -10.14
C SER A 118 5.21 -12.32 -11.44
N GLN A 119 6.37 -12.29 -12.07
CA GLN A 119 6.70 -13.15 -13.21
C GLN A 119 7.30 -14.47 -12.73
N SER A 120 7.22 -15.50 -13.59
CA SER A 120 7.85 -16.79 -13.32
C SER A 120 9.36 -16.65 -13.17
N LEU A 121 9.92 -17.35 -12.21
CA LEU A 121 11.35 -17.45 -11.94
C LEU A 121 11.74 -18.92 -11.98
N ASP A 122 12.68 -19.28 -12.85
CA ASP A 122 13.14 -20.66 -13.04
C ASP A 122 13.84 -21.20 -11.77
N LYS A 123 14.73 -20.41 -11.19
CA LYS A 123 15.42 -20.74 -9.94
C LYS A 123 15.88 -19.47 -9.22
N ARG A 124 16.04 -19.59 -7.90
CA ARG A 124 16.45 -18.47 -7.04
C ARG A 124 17.79 -17.87 -7.48
N ASN A 125 18.73 -18.68 -7.97
CA ASN A 125 20.06 -18.23 -8.37
C ASN A 125 20.01 -17.21 -9.53
N THR A 126 19.10 -17.38 -10.48
CA THR A 126 18.88 -16.40 -11.57
C THR A 126 18.58 -15.00 -11.03
N PHE A 127 17.77 -14.90 -9.97
CA PHE A 127 17.49 -13.61 -9.34
C PHE A 127 18.73 -13.04 -8.61
N LEU A 128 19.49 -13.89 -7.92
CA LEU A 128 20.71 -13.45 -7.24
C LEU A 128 21.81 -12.98 -8.22
N GLU A 129 21.90 -13.60 -9.38
CA GLU A 129 22.80 -13.16 -10.48
C GLU A 129 22.37 -11.79 -11.02
N LYS A 130 21.08 -11.56 -11.23
CA LYS A 130 20.57 -10.23 -11.62
C LYS A 130 20.88 -9.15 -10.58
N ILE A 131 20.78 -9.47 -9.29
CA ILE A 131 21.18 -8.52 -8.23
C ILE A 131 22.64 -8.12 -8.41
N LYS A 132 23.56 -9.09 -8.57
CA LYS A 132 25.00 -8.83 -8.77
C LYS A 132 25.28 -8.03 -10.06
N GLU A 133 24.52 -8.30 -11.12
CA GLU A 133 24.59 -7.53 -12.37
C GLU A 133 24.26 -6.05 -12.14
N PHE A 134 23.16 -5.77 -11.44
CA PHE A 134 22.76 -4.39 -11.15
C PHE A 134 23.65 -3.70 -10.11
N GLU A 135 24.22 -4.44 -9.16
CA GLU A 135 25.27 -3.91 -8.26
C GLU A 135 26.51 -3.47 -9.05
N LYS A 136 26.95 -4.25 -10.05
CA LYS A 136 28.04 -3.85 -10.95
C LYS A 136 27.68 -2.66 -11.83
N LYS A 137 26.43 -2.60 -12.30
CA LYS A 137 25.93 -1.49 -13.15
C LYS A 137 25.81 -0.17 -12.38
N TYR A 138 25.45 -0.23 -11.12
CA TYR A 138 25.26 0.92 -10.23
C TYR A 138 26.12 0.81 -8.98
N PRO A 139 27.46 0.89 -9.11
CA PRO A 139 28.36 0.71 -7.98
C PRO A 139 28.33 1.86 -6.98
N ASP A 140 27.92 3.06 -7.42
CA ASP A 140 27.71 4.21 -6.56
C ASP A 140 26.41 4.05 -5.77
N VAL A 141 26.55 3.76 -4.48
CA VAL A 141 25.43 3.56 -3.55
C VAL A 141 24.54 4.80 -3.40
N SER A 142 25.07 5.99 -3.72
CA SER A 142 24.31 7.24 -3.65
C SER A 142 23.50 7.53 -4.91
N ASN A 143 23.88 6.95 -6.06
CA ASN A 143 23.35 7.29 -7.37
C ASN A 143 22.78 6.07 -8.12
N VAL A 144 21.73 5.47 -7.58
CA VAL A 144 20.95 4.42 -8.26
C VAL A 144 19.66 5.04 -8.77
N PRO A 145 19.48 5.23 -10.08
CA PRO A 145 18.26 5.83 -10.62
C PRO A 145 17.04 4.94 -10.38
N ARG A 146 15.87 5.53 -10.28
CA ARG A 146 14.62 4.78 -10.15
C ARG A 146 14.30 4.07 -11.47
N PRO A 147 14.01 2.75 -11.46
CA PRO A 147 13.59 2.05 -12.67
C PRO A 147 12.23 2.58 -13.17
N PRO A 148 12.01 2.64 -14.49
CA PRO A 148 10.78 3.21 -15.07
C PRO A 148 9.51 2.45 -14.67
N HIS A 149 9.65 1.17 -14.34
CA HIS A 149 8.55 0.30 -13.92
C HIS A 149 8.27 0.34 -12.41
N TRP A 150 8.92 1.22 -11.64
CA TRP A 150 8.72 1.32 -10.20
C TRP A 150 8.20 2.71 -9.82
N SER A 151 7.04 2.76 -9.18
CA SER A 151 6.41 4.00 -8.74
C SER A 151 5.42 3.71 -7.60
N GLY A 152 4.58 4.68 -7.27
CA GLY A 152 3.56 4.58 -6.23
C GLY A 152 2.14 4.74 -6.74
N TRP A 153 1.22 4.13 -6.02
CA TRP A 153 -0.20 4.35 -6.15
C TRP A 153 -0.73 5.06 -4.91
N ARG A 154 -1.60 6.03 -5.12
CA ARG A 154 -2.38 6.68 -4.06
C ARG A 154 -3.82 6.19 -4.14
N VAL A 155 -4.32 5.62 -3.06
CA VAL A 155 -5.76 5.37 -2.90
C VAL A 155 -6.42 6.64 -2.41
N LEU A 156 -7.32 7.18 -3.22
CA LEU A 156 -8.16 8.33 -2.92
C LEU A 156 -9.41 7.81 -2.19
N PRO A 157 -9.57 8.04 -0.89
CA PRO A 157 -10.61 7.35 -0.14
C PRO A 157 -12.00 7.92 -0.46
N GLU A 158 -12.90 7.03 -0.86
CA GLU A 158 -14.33 7.26 -1.04
C GLU A 158 -15.10 6.79 0.19
N GLU A 159 -14.61 5.74 0.85
CA GLU A 159 -15.17 5.18 2.08
C GLU A 159 -14.06 4.75 3.04
N ILE A 160 -14.24 5.04 4.33
CA ILE A 160 -13.34 4.57 5.40
C ILE A 160 -14.18 4.04 6.55
N GLU A 161 -14.01 2.75 6.86
CA GLU A 161 -14.64 2.10 8.00
C GLU A 161 -13.63 1.86 9.12
N PHE A 162 -14.00 2.25 10.33
CA PHE A 162 -13.29 1.96 11.58
C PHE A 162 -14.05 0.89 12.34
N TRP A 163 -13.41 -0.22 12.61
CA TRP A 163 -13.96 -1.35 13.30
C TRP A 163 -13.20 -1.60 14.61
N VAL A 164 -13.94 -1.79 15.71
CA VAL A 164 -13.40 -2.14 17.03
C VAL A 164 -14.04 -3.44 17.48
N ASP A 165 -13.23 -4.35 17.98
CA ASP A 165 -13.72 -5.60 18.53
C ASP A 165 -14.53 -5.36 19.80
N GLY A 166 -15.68 -6.00 19.89
CA GLY A 166 -16.61 -5.98 21.01
C GLY A 166 -16.87 -7.37 21.56
N GLU A 167 -17.10 -7.45 22.85
CA GLU A 167 -17.48 -8.69 23.54
C GLU A 167 -18.75 -9.28 22.92
N GLY A 168 -18.86 -10.60 22.86
CA GLY A 168 -20.02 -11.29 22.29
C GLY A 168 -20.24 -11.04 20.80
N ARG A 169 -19.21 -10.59 20.08
CA ARG A 169 -19.26 -10.16 18.67
C ARG A 169 -20.09 -8.90 18.42
N ILE A 170 -20.39 -8.12 19.46
CA ILE A 170 -21.07 -6.83 19.33
C ILE A 170 -20.01 -5.77 19.01
N HIS A 171 -19.56 -5.79 17.76
CA HIS A 171 -18.48 -4.92 17.28
C HIS A 171 -18.99 -3.50 17.02
N GLU A 172 -18.14 -2.51 17.35
CA GLU A 172 -18.42 -1.13 16.97
C GLU A 172 -17.87 -0.86 15.57
N ARG A 173 -18.74 -0.35 14.69
CA ARG A 173 -18.40 -0.04 13.31
C ARG A 173 -18.84 1.38 12.96
N LEU A 174 -17.85 2.24 12.74
CA LEU A 174 -18.07 3.62 12.32
C LEU A 174 -17.61 3.77 10.85
N ASN A 175 -18.54 4.04 9.98
CA ASN A 175 -18.29 4.21 8.55
C ASN A 175 -18.37 5.69 8.15
N TYR A 176 -17.41 6.11 7.32
CA TYR A 176 -17.39 7.42 6.68
C TYR A 176 -17.50 7.25 5.17
N LYS A 177 -18.42 7.97 4.55
CA LYS A 177 -18.59 8.05 3.08
C LYS A 177 -18.31 9.48 2.61
N ASN A 178 -17.48 9.61 1.60
CA ASN A 178 -17.23 10.90 0.95
C ASN A 178 -18.32 11.19 -0.07
N LYS A 179 -19.11 12.22 0.18
CA LYS A 179 -20.11 12.72 -0.76
C LYS A 179 -19.70 14.11 -1.22
N ASN A 180 -19.19 14.21 -2.45
CA ASN A 180 -18.80 15.48 -3.06
C ASN A 180 -17.82 16.31 -2.19
N GLY A 181 -16.82 15.65 -1.62
CA GLY A 181 -15.79 16.29 -0.79
C GLY A 181 -16.18 16.46 0.70
N LYS A 182 -17.40 16.08 1.08
CA LYS A 182 -17.85 16.11 2.48
C LYS A 182 -17.96 14.69 3.03
N TRP A 183 -17.40 14.47 4.23
CA TRP A 183 -17.50 13.21 4.93
C TRP A 183 -18.79 13.14 5.74
N GLU A 184 -19.66 12.20 5.40
CA GLU A 184 -20.78 11.77 6.21
C GLU A 184 -20.38 10.54 7.02
N LYS A 185 -20.92 10.39 8.22
CA LYS A 185 -20.65 9.24 9.09
C LYS A 185 -21.93 8.54 9.48
N GLU A 186 -21.85 7.22 9.59
CA GLU A 186 -22.94 6.34 10.03
C GLU A 186 -22.38 5.20 10.88
N LEU A 187 -23.21 4.64 11.74
CA LEU A 187 -22.92 3.41 12.43
C LEU A 187 -23.42 2.22 11.61
N LEU A 188 -22.67 1.13 11.59
CA LEU A 188 -23.08 -0.11 10.95
C LEU A 188 -23.36 -1.17 12.01
N TYR A 189 -24.32 -2.05 11.71
CA TYR A 189 -24.50 -3.26 12.50
C TYR A 189 -23.24 -4.12 12.48
N PRO A 190 -22.95 -4.86 13.59
CA PRO A 190 -21.79 -5.75 13.66
C PRO A 190 -21.87 -6.90 12.67
#